data_8e5e5c32df181a4772ba842975103056
#
_entry.id   8e5e5c32df181a4772ba842975103056
#
_cell.length_a   1.000
_cell.length_b   1.000
_cell.length_c   1.000
_cell.angle_alpha   90.00
_cell.angle_beta   90.00
_cell.angle_gamma   90.00
#
_symmetry.space_group_name_H-M   'P 1'
#
loop_
_entity.id
_entity.type
_entity.pdbx_description
1 polymer ?
#
loop_
_entity_poly.entity_id
_entity_poly.type
_entity_poly.pdbx_seq_one_letter_code
_entity_poly.pdbx_strand_id
1 'polypeptide(L)'
;MRKILKLFMTFVFACCLFVGVNPAEAGLISREQEIEMGQQTAKQLEAQYGVSQDAALQERVNRIGQRLAKVCGRDDITFSFKVLNNNEVNALACPGGFVYVYKGLIDYMPTDMELAGVLGHEVGHVAKKHTVNAIEKQMWTSLILIAATRGQGMGLVQAAQQALFAGYSRTDERGADKEGVKNSIAAGYNPYSMLITVWKLDDLSKQGGGAKYGLFSSHPEPEERVKRVMKQLKEYNIHPDVVVKDDDHATVTEGNWSFNVSQSIGNTKGKYRAYMLAGGLWNVRQRGPVNPNHFVVYDNGI
;
A
#
# COMPACT_ATOMS: atom_id res chain seq x y z
N MET A 1 -9.10 -5.65 -43.64
CA MET A 1 -8.89 -5.40 -42.19
C MET A 1 -9.69 -6.36 -41.28
N ARG A 2 -11.03 -6.42 -41.33
CA ARG A 2 -11.83 -7.33 -40.48
C ARG A 2 -11.47 -8.83 -40.63
N LYS A 3 -11.09 -9.31 -41.81
CA LYS A 3 -10.70 -10.71 -42.03
C LYS A 3 -9.32 -11.04 -41.43
N ILE A 4 -8.35 -10.11 -41.51
CA ILE A 4 -7.00 -10.27 -40.95
C ILE A 4 -7.06 -10.26 -39.42
N LEU A 5 -7.86 -9.37 -38.82
CA LEU A 5 -8.06 -9.31 -37.39
C LEU A 5 -8.73 -10.61 -36.85
N LYS A 6 -9.74 -11.13 -37.56
CA LYS A 6 -10.37 -12.42 -37.20
C LYS A 6 -9.37 -13.58 -37.30
N LEU A 7 -8.55 -13.61 -38.36
CA LEU A 7 -7.53 -14.65 -38.54
C LEU A 7 -6.46 -14.60 -37.46
N PHE A 8 -6.00 -13.39 -37.07
CA PHE A 8 -5.05 -13.20 -35.99
C PHE A 8 -5.63 -13.61 -34.64
N MET A 9 -6.86 -13.25 -34.31
CA MET A 9 -7.54 -13.69 -33.07
C MET A 9 -7.73 -15.20 -33.03
N THR A 10 -8.07 -15.83 -34.18
CA THR A 10 -8.24 -17.28 -34.28
C THR A 10 -6.88 -18.00 -34.14
N PHE A 11 -5.82 -17.43 -34.65
CA PHE A 11 -4.45 -17.99 -34.51
C PHE A 11 -3.96 -17.89 -33.07
N VAL A 12 -4.12 -16.75 -32.39
CA VAL A 12 -3.79 -16.58 -30.97
C VAL A 12 -4.59 -17.56 -30.10
N PHE A 13 -5.90 -17.71 -30.36
CA PHE A 13 -6.74 -18.62 -29.63
C PHE A 13 -6.36 -20.11 -29.87
N ALA A 14 -6.00 -20.46 -31.09
CA ALA A 14 -5.52 -21.79 -31.45
C ALA A 14 -4.15 -22.11 -30.81
N CYS A 15 -3.22 -21.18 -30.75
CA CYS A 15 -1.93 -21.36 -30.04
C CYS A 15 -2.11 -21.57 -28.55
N CYS A 16 -3.05 -20.86 -27.90
CA CYS A 16 -3.36 -21.07 -26.48
C CYS A 16 -3.93 -22.45 -26.16
N LEU A 17 -4.72 -23.03 -27.07
CA LEU A 17 -5.26 -24.39 -26.92
C LEU A 17 -4.20 -25.49 -27.03
N PHE A 18 -3.12 -25.25 -27.78
CA PHE A 18 -2.03 -26.22 -27.96
C PHE A 18 -1.05 -26.26 -26.78
N VAL A 19 -0.96 -25.20 -25.95
CA VAL A 19 -0.03 -25.08 -24.83
C VAL A 19 -0.71 -25.37 -23.48
N GLY A 20 -2.04 -25.60 -23.45
CA GLY A 20 -2.78 -25.88 -22.21
C GLY A 20 -2.84 -24.69 -21.24
N VAL A 21 -2.50 -23.48 -21.70
CA VAL A 21 -2.59 -22.23 -20.94
C VAL A 21 -3.99 -21.64 -21.09
N ASN A 22 -4.65 -21.44 -19.99
CA ASN A 22 -5.97 -20.80 -19.99
C ASN A 22 -5.81 -19.34 -20.44
N PRO A 23 -6.34 -18.91 -21.62
CA PRO A 23 -6.08 -17.57 -22.17
C PRO A 23 -6.62 -16.42 -21.31
N ALA A 24 -7.41 -16.74 -20.30
CA ALA A 24 -7.94 -15.77 -19.33
C ALA A 24 -6.94 -15.44 -18.17
N GLU A 25 -5.86 -16.24 -18.02
CA GLU A 25 -4.87 -16.06 -16.97
C GLU A 25 -3.47 -15.67 -17.49
N ALA A 26 -3.23 -15.76 -18.79
CA ALA A 26 -1.95 -15.37 -19.39
C ALA A 26 -1.92 -13.83 -19.57
N GLY A 27 -1.38 -13.10 -18.59
CA GLY A 27 -0.98 -11.70 -18.76
C GLY A 27 0.02 -11.58 -19.92
N LEU A 28 0.12 -10.40 -20.52
CA LEU A 28 1.12 -10.11 -21.58
C LEU A 28 2.55 -10.03 -21.03
N ILE A 29 2.68 -9.72 -19.74
CA ILE A 29 3.95 -9.56 -19.02
C ILE A 29 4.19 -10.80 -18.16
N SER A 30 5.24 -11.56 -18.48
CA SER A 30 5.63 -12.70 -17.64
C SER A 30 6.18 -12.24 -16.28
N ARG A 31 6.24 -13.16 -15.32
CA ARG A 31 6.84 -12.90 -14.00
C ARG A 31 8.30 -12.42 -14.13
N GLU A 32 9.09 -13.03 -15.01
CA GLU A 32 10.48 -12.67 -15.26
C GLU A 32 10.58 -11.24 -15.80
N GLN A 33 9.70 -10.88 -16.72
CA GLN A 33 9.60 -9.51 -17.25
C GLN A 33 9.14 -8.51 -16.18
N GLU A 34 8.19 -8.89 -15.33
CA GLU A 34 7.77 -8.08 -14.16
C GLU A 34 8.97 -7.77 -13.26
N ILE A 35 9.77 -8.79 -12.91
CA ILE A 35 10.95 -8.65 -12.04
C ILE A 35 12.02 -7.79 -12.72
N GLU A 36 12.34 -8.05 -13.98
CA GLU A 36 13.37 -7.31 -14.73
C GLU A 36 12.99 -5.81 -14.85
N MET A 37 11.76 -5.52 -15.23
CA MET A 37 11.24 -4.17 -15.31
C MET A 37 11.31 -3.46 -13.96
N GLY A 38 10.93 -4.15 -12.89
CA GLY A 38 11.04 -3.65 -11.52
C GLY A 38 12.48 -3.36 -11.10
N GLN A 39 13.43 -4.23 -11.39
CA GLN A 39 14.86 -4.03 -11.11
C GLN A 39 15.43 -2.82 -11.81
N GLN A 40 15.08 -2.62 -13.09
CA GLN A 40 15.55 -1.48 -13.85
C GLN A 40 14.95 -0.17 -13.34
N THR A 41 13.65 -0.16 -13.01
CA THR A 41 12.98 0.99 -12.40
C THR A 41 13.57 1.30 -11.02
N ALA A 42 13.82 0.27 -10.21
CA ALA A 42 14.47 0.38 -8.91
C ALA A 42 15.84 1.05 -9.00
N LYS A 43 16.70 0.61 -9.92
CA LYS A 43 18.04 1.22 -10.15
C LYS A 43 17.94 2.70 -10.50
N GLN A 44 16.93 3.10 -11.30
CA GLN A 44 16.76 4.51 -11.66
C GLN A 44 16.30 5.35 -10.47
N LEU A 45 15.36 4.85 -9.65
CA LEU A 45 14.92 5.52 -8.43
C LEU A 45 16.08 5.67 -7.43
N GLU A 46 16.87 4.61 -7.24
CA GLU A 46 18.04 4.62 -6.36
C GLU A 46 19.13 5.60 -6.85
N ALA A 47 19.33 5.68 -8.15
CA ALA A 47 20.27 6.65 -8.74
C ALA A 47 19.77 8.10 -8.62
N GLN A 48 18.46 8.30 -8.73
CA GLN A 48 17.86 9.64 -8.67
C GLN A 48 17.81 10.22 -7.25
N TYR A 49 17.42 9.41 -6.26
CA TYR A 49 17.13 9.88 -4.90
C TYR A 49 18.19 9.47 -3.88
N GLY A 50 19.01 8.47 -4.19
CA GLY A 50 19.94 7.85 -3.26
C GLY A 50 19.23 6.99 -2.20
N VAL A 51 19.85 5.86 -1.84
CA VAL A 51 19.37 5.00 -0.75
C VAL A 51 19.92 5.54 0.58
N SER A 52 19.06 5.62 1.59
CA SER A 52 19.45 6.04 2.93
C SER A 52 20.53 5.13 3.52
N GLN A 53 21.55 5.73 4.11
CA GLN A 53 22.62 5.03 4.82
C GLN A 53 22.29 4.84 6.31
N ASP A 54 21.12 5.31 6.78
CA ASP A 54 20.64 5.07 8.14
C ASP A 54 20.19 3.60 8.27
N ALA A 55 21.07 2.80 8.88
CA ALA A 55 20.86 1.37 9.05
C ALA A 55 19.61 1.06 9.90
N ALA A 56 19.32 1.89 10.91
CA ALA A 56 18.17 1.69 11.80
C ALA A 56 16.84 1.92 11.05
N LEU A 57 16.75 2.98 10.26
CA LEU A 57 15.58 3.25 9.41
C LEU A 57 15.41 2.15 8.35
N GLN A 58 16.50 1.73 7.73
CA GLN A 58 16.48 0.69 6.71
C GLN A 58 16.01 -0.64 7.29
N GLU A 59 16.55 -1.05 8.44
CA GLU A 59 16.13 -2.27 9.14
C GLU A 59 14.65 -2.21 9.55
N ARG A 60 14.21 -1.06 10.10
CA ARG A 60 12.82 -0.85 10.52
C ARG A 60 11.85 -1.05 9.36
N VAL A 61 12.08 -0.39 8.23
CA VAL A 61 11.23 -0.48 7.04
C VAL A 61 11.26 -1.89 6.45
N ASN A 62 12.45 -2.49 6.34
CA ASN A 62 12.57 -3.85 5.84
C ASN A 62 11.85 -4.86 6.75
N ARG A 63 12.02 -4.79 8.06
CA ARG A 63 11.35 -5.69 9.03
C ARG A 63 9.83 -5.62 8.92
N ILE A 64 9.27 -4.40 8.82
CA ILE A 64 7.82 -4.21 8.69
C ILE A 64 7.34 -4.76 7.34
N GLY A 65 8.03 -4.40 6.26
CA GLY A 65 7.68 -4.79 4.90
C GLY A 65 7.73 -6.31 4.69
N GLN A 66 8.82 -6.96 5.11
CA GLN A 66 8.98 -8.42 4.99
C GLN A 66 7.87 -9.19 5.74
N ARG A 67 7.43 -8.67 6.89
CA ARG A 67 6.35 -9.28 7.65
C ARG A 67 5.01 -9.20 6.92
N LEU A 68 4.74 -8.08 6.23
CA LEU A 68 3.57 -7.91 5.38
C LEU A 68 3.65 -8.74 4.08
N ALA A 69 4.83 -8.80 3.47
CA ALA A 69 5.08 -9.58 2.26
C ALA A 69 4.79 -11.07 2.46
N LYS A 70 5.14 -11.63 3.62
CA LYS A 70 4.90 -13.05 3.96
C LYS A 70 3.43 -13.47 3.93
N VAL A 71 2.50 -12.54 4.02
CA VAL A 71 1.05 -12.82 4.11
C VAL A 71 0.26 -12.26 2.92
N CYS A 72 0.94 -11.62 1.95
CA CYS A 72 0.27 -10.97 0.83
C CYS A 72 -0.15 -11.92 -0.31
N GLY A 73 0.33 -13.17 -0.29
CA GLY A 73 0.00 -14.17 -1.30
C GLY A 73 0.80 -14.06 -2.61
N ARG A 74 1.99 -13.43 -2.58
CA ARG A 74 2.94 -13.35 -3.71
C ARG A 74 4.25 -14.06 -3.36
N ASP A 75 4.17 -15.38 -3.20
CA ASP A 75 5.34 -16.24 -2.90
C ASP A 75 6.24 -16.47 -4.13
N ASP A 76 5.78 -16.05 -5.29
CA ASP A 76 6.45 -16.17 -6.59
C ASP A 76 7.54 -15.11 -6.83
N ILE A 77 7.61 -14.05 -5.99
CA ILE A 77 8.59 -12.98 -6.08
C ILE A 77 9.27 -12.71 -4.74
N THR A 78 10.46 -12.09 -4.81
CA THR A 78 11.18 -11.65 -3.60
C THR A 78 10.96 -10.16 -3.37
N PHE A 79 10.43 -9.80 -2.21
CA PHE A 79 10.24 -8.40 -1.84
C PHE A 79 11.53 -7.75 -1.34
N SER A 80 11.75 -6.51 -1.75
CA SER A 80 12.84 -5.64 -1.30
C SER A 80 12.26 -4.32 -0.82
N PHE A 81 12.63 -3.90 0.40
CA PHE A 81 12.16 -2.66 1.01
C PHE A 81 13.33 -1.75 1.28
N LYS A 82 13.31 -0.53 0.73
CA LYS A 82 14.39 0.44 0.89
C LYS A 82 13.87 1.83 1.22
N VAL A 83 14.69 2.61 1.93
CA VAL A 83 14.45 4.02 2.24
C VAL A 83 15.20 4.89 1.25
N LEU A 84 14.51 5.82 0.60
CA LEU A 84 15.11 6.82 -0.29
C LEU A 84 15.31 8.16 0.44
N ASN A 85 16.41 8.85 0.11
CA ASN A 85 16.75 10.17 0.66
C ASN A 85 15.92 11.28 -0.02
N ASN A 86 14.62 11.28 0.24
CA ASN A 86 13.71 12.32 -0.21
C ASN A 86 12.83 12.78 0.95
N ASN A 87 12.67 14.09 1.12
CA ASN A 87 11.88 14.68 2.21
C ASN A 87 10.38 14.80 1.90
N GLU A 88 9.95 14.37 0.73
CA GLU A 88 8.54 14.29 0.39
C GLU A 88 7.85 13.17 1.20
N VAL A 89 6.56 13.38 1.48
CA VAL A 89 5.72 12.34 2.08
C VAL A 89 5.24 11.43 0.95
N ASN A 90 5.99 10.35 0.67
CA ASN A 90 5.68 9.42 -0.42
C ASN A 90 6.21 8.00 -0.18
N ALA A 91 5.59 7.02 -0.85
CA ALA A 91 6.06 5.66 -1.01
C ALA A 91 5.78 5.19 -2.45
N LEU A 92 6.48 4.18 -2.91
CA LEU A 92 6.37 3.67 -4.28
C LEU A 92 6.48 2.14 -4.30
N ALA A 93 5.56 1.48 -4.99
CA ALA A 93 5.58 0.04 -5.25
C ALA A 93 5.90 -0.24 -6.72
N CYS A 94 7.14 -0.60 -7.02
CA CYS A 94 7.55 -1.03 -8.37
C CYS A 94 7.12 -2.48 -8.64
N PRO A 95 6.97 -2.88 -9.90
CA PRO A 95 6.77 -4.27 -10.29
C PRO A 95 7.82 -5.20 -9.65
N GLY A 96 7.52 -6.48 -9.52
CA GLY A 96 8.48 -7.48 -9.05
C GLY A 96 8.87 -7.38 -7.57
N GLY A 97 8.15 -6.57 -6.76
CA GLY A 97 8.31 -6.53 -5.30
C GLY A 97 9.31 -5.50 -4.77
N PHE A 98 9.73 -4.52 -5.55
CA PHE A 98 10.60 -3.43 -5.09
C PHE A 98 9.76 -2.30 -4.51
N VAL A 99 9.81 -2.11 -3.19
CA VAL A 99 9.03 -1.11 -2.45
C VAL A 99 9.97 -0.08 -1.83
N TYR A 100 9.66 1.18 -2.04
CA TYR A 100 10.43 2.31 -1.54
C TYR A 100 9.60 3.19 -0.63
N VAL A 101 10.20 3.65 0.46
CA VAL A 101 9.62 4.63 1.37
C VAL A 101 10.54 5.85 1.40
N TYR A 102 10.00 7.03 1.23
CA TYR A 102 10.77 8.26 1.34
C TYR A 102 10.97 8.63 2.81
N LYS A 103 12.13 9.20 3.13
CA LYS A 103 12.47 9.63 4.49
C LYS A 103 11.39 10.54 5.09
N GLY A 104 10.87 11.50 4.30
CA GLY A 104 9.81 12.40 4.75
C GLY A 104 8.52 11.69 5.16
N LEU A 105 8.19 10.55 4.54
CA LEU A 105 7.04 9.73 4.97
C LEU A 105 7.33 9.04 6.31
N ILE A 106 8.53 8.55 6.54
CA ILE A 106 8.90 7.92 7.82
C ILE A 106 8.84 8.95 8.96
N ASP A 107 9.30 10.17 8.72
CA ASP A 107 9.22 11.27 9.67
C ASP A 107 7.76 11.66 9.95
N TYR A 108 6.88 11.55 8.95
CA TYR A 108 5.44 11.81 9.07
C TYR A 108 4.66 10.68 9.74
N MET A 109 5.13 9.42 9.61
CA MET A 109 4.55 8.19 10.15
C MET A 109 5.50 7.58 11.21
N PRO A 110 5.61 8.17 12.42
CA PRO A 110 6.67 7.87 13.37
C PRO A 110 6.57 6.47 14.00
N THR A 111 5.40 5.84 14.00
CA THR A 111 5.21 4.53 14.63
C THR A 111 5.26 3.38 13.62
N ASP A 112 5.61 2.18 14.09
CA ASP A 112 5.61 0.97 13.26
C ASP A 112 4.22 0.62 12.71
N MET A 113 3.17 0.92 13.48
CA MET A 113 1.82 0.65 13.03
C MET A 113 1.38 1.59 11.91
N GLU A 114 1.78 2.86 11.95
CA GLU A 114 1.52 3.81 10.87
C GLU A 114 2.26 3.40 9.60
N LEU A 115 3.54 3.05 9.71
CA LEU A 115 4.32 2.52 8.59
C LEU A 115 3.76 1.19 8.07
N ALA A 116 3.23 0.33 8.94
CA ALA A 116 2.59 -0.92 8.51
C ALA A 116 1.33 -0.67 7.67
N GLY A 117 0.58 0.39 7.95
CA GLY A 117 -0.55 0.78 7.11
C GLY A 117 -0.11 1.20 5.70
N VAL A 118 0.91 2.06 5.61
CA VAL A 118 1.49 2.48 4.32
C VAL A 118 2.07 1.29 3.56
N LEU A 119 2.98 0.54 4.19
CA LEU A 119 3.63 -0.60 3.55
C LEU A 119 2.65 -1.71 3.18
N GLY A 120 1.59 -1.90 3.98
CA GLY A 120 0.51 -2.84 3.66
C GLY A 120 -0.24 -2.45 2.39
N HIS A 121 -0.46 -1.14 2.18
CA HIS A 121 -1.03 -0.59 0.95
C HIS A 121 -0.10 -0.79 -0.25
N GLU A 122 1.19 -0.46 -0.13
CA GLU A 122 2.18 -0.65 -1.20
C GLU A 122 2.34 -2.13 -1.58
N VAL A 123 2.45 -3.01 -0.58
CA VAL A 123 2.45 -4.47 -0.81
C VAL A 123 1.15 -4.91 -1.48
N GLY A 124 0.02 -4.28 -1.15
CA GLY A 124 -1.27 -4.50 -1.82
C GLY A 124 -1.22 -4.18 -3.32
N HIS A 125 -0.56 -3.08 -3.72
CA HIS A 125 -0.35 -2.76 -5.14
C HIS A 125 0.45 -3.83 -5.86
N VAL A 126 1.53 -4.33 -5.25
CA VAL A 126 2.33 -5.42 -5.81
C VAL A 126 1.52 -6.71 -5.88
N ALA A 127 0.81 -7.07 -4.80
CA ALA A 127 0.01 -8.28 -4.72
C ALA A 127 -1.07 -8.35 -5.80
N LYS A 128 -1.69 -7.22 -6.11
CA LYS A 128 -2.71 -7.09 -7.17
C LYS A 128 -2.12 -6.79 -8.54
N LYS A 129 -0.79 -6.68 -8.68
CA LYS A 129 -0.10 -6.37 -9.93
C LYS A 129 -0.59 -5.05 -10.58
N HIS A 130 -0.98 -4.04 -9.78
CA HIS A 130 -1.63 -2.83 -10.30
C HIS A 130 -0.78 -2.12 -11.34
N THR A 131 0.53 -1.97 -11.10
CA THR A 131 1.45 -1.36 -12.09
C THR A 131 1.57 -2.20 -13.36
N VAL A 132 1.69 -3.54 -13.23
CA VAL A 132 1.74 -4.46 -14.38
C VAL A 132 0.46 -4.36 -15.20
N ASN A 133 -0.70 -4.42 -14.54
CA ASN A 133 -2.00 -4.33 -15.21
C ASN A 133 -2.18 -2.97 -15.94
N ALA A 134 -1.68 -1.87 -15.34
CA ALA A 134 -1.70 -0.55 -15.98
C ALA A 134 -0.84 -0.53 -17.25
N ILE A 135 0.34 -1.14 -17.20
CA ILE A 135 1.24 -1.26 -18.35
C ILE A 135 0.61 -2.14 -19.43
N GLU A 136 0.07 -3.28 -19.08
CA GLU A 136 -0.61 -4.18 -20.02
C GLU A 136 -1.79 -3.48 -20.71
N LYS A 137 -2.61 -2.74 -19.94
CA LYS A 137 -3.69 -1.94 -20.50
C LYS A 137 -3.17 -0.89 -21.49
N GLN A 138 -2.06 -0.22 -21.17
CA GLN A 138 -1.43 0.73 -22.05
C GLN A 138 -0.86 0.05 -23.29
N MET A 139 -0.25 -1.13 -23.17
CA MET A 139 0.24 -1.93 -24.29
C MET A 139 -0.89 -2.32 -25.24
N TRP A 140 -2.02 -2.82 -24.73
CA TRP A 140 -3.19 -3.12 -25.55
C TRP A 140 -3.71 -1.88 -26.29
N THR A 141 -3.79 -0.75 -25.61
CA THR A 141 -4.20 0.52 -26.20
C THR A 141 -3.19 0.96 -27.28
N SER A 142 -1.89 0.81 -27.01
CA SER A 142 -0.81 1.15 -27.95
C SER A 142 -0.75 0.20 -29.14
N LEU A 143 -1.01 -1.11 -28.96
CA LEU A 143 -1.11 -2.07 -30.06
C LEU A 143 -2.23 -1.70 -31.03
N ILE A 144 -3.38 -1.25 -30.51
CA ILE A 144 -4.46 -0.71 -31.33
C ILE A 144 -4.00 0.54 -32.06
N LEU A 145 -3.24 1.40 -31.39
CA LEU A 145 -2.68 2.64 -31.98
C LEU A 145 -1.52 2.35 -32.95
N ILE A 146 -0.62 1.41 -32.63
CA ILE A 146 0.49 0.97 -33.51
C ILE A 146 -0.05 0.32 -34.78
N ALA A 147 -1.10 -0.50 -34.67
CA ALA A 147 -1.79 -1.03 -35.84
C ALA A 147 -2.41 0.09 -36.71
N ALA A 148 -2.73 1.24 -36.11
CA ALA A 148 -3.24 2.44 -36.81
C ALA A 148 -2.16 3.41 -37.29
N THR A 149 -0.97 3.45 -36.64
CA THR A 149 0.05 4.54 -36.84
C THR A 149 1.44 4.12 -37.30
N ARG A 150 1.66 2.84 -37.63
CA ARG A 150 2.97 2.33 -38.16
C ARG A 150 4.19 2.47 -37.24
N GLY A 151 4.06 2.17 -35.96
CA GLY A 151 5.19 1.61 -35.20
C GLY A 151 6.19 2.58 -34.58
N GLN A 152 5.84 3.19 -33.45
CA GLN A 152 6.82 3.61 -32.44
C GLN A 152 6.28 3.21 -31.06
N GLY A 153 6.85 2.17 -30.48
CA GLY A 153 6.48 1.68 -29.16
C GLY A 153 7.41 2.19 -28.07
N MET A 154 6.84 2.60 -26.94
CA MET A 154 7.59 2.96 -25.74
C MET A 154 8.16 1.70 -25.07
N GLY A 155 9.41 1.74 -24.58
CA GLY A 155 10.01 0.62 -23.86
C GLY A 155 9.28 0.31 -22.54
N LEU A 156 9.30 -0.95 -22.12
CA LEU A 156 8.60 -1.41 -20.90
C LEU A 156 9.04 -0.66 -19.64
N VAL A 157 10.30 -0.26 -19.53
CA VAL A 157 10.83 0.50 -18.37
C VAL A 157 10.23 1.92 -18.32
N GLN A 158 10.14 2.59 -19.46
CA GLN A 158 9.51 3.91 -19.55
C GLN A 158 8.00 3.81 -19.22
N ALA A 159 7.34 2.76 -19.70
CA ALA A 159 5.93 2.49 -19.35
C ALA A 159 5.74 2.24 -17.86
N ALA A 160 6.66 1.50 -17.22
CA ALA A 160 6.63 1.27 -15.76
C ALA A 160 6.79 2.58 -14.98
N GLN A 161 7.75 3.42 -15.35
CA GLN A 161 7.93 4.72 -14.71
C GLN A 161 6.71 5.62 -14.91
N GLN A 162 6.18 5.71 -16.12
CA GLN A 162 4.97 6.50 -16.36
C GLN A 162 3.79 5.98 -15.56
N ALA A 163 3.59 4.67 -15.44
CA ALA A 163 2.52 4.09 -14.64
C ALA A 163 2.67 4.43 -13.15
N LEU A 164 3.89 4.38 -12.61
CA LEU A 164 4.16 4.73 -11.20
C LEU A 164 3.84 6.20 -10.90
N PHE A 165 4.18 7.11 -11.81
CA PHE A 165 3.98 8.55 -11.58
C PHE A 165 2.63 9.09 -12.09
N ALA A 166 1.92 8.34 -12.94
CA ALA A 166 0.59 8.71 -13.41
C ALA A 166 -0.52 8.54 -12.36
N GLY A 167 -0.21 7.81 -11.29
CA GLY A 167 -1.16 7.45 -10.24
C GLY A 167 -2.07 6.27 -10.60
N TYR A 168 -2.58 5.66 -9.57
CA TYR A 168 -3.46 4.51 -9.68
C TYR A 168 -4.92 4.90 -9.90
N SER A 169 -5.68 4.01 -10.53
CA SER A 169 -7.12 4.21 -10.64
C SER A 169 -7.80 4.08 -9.27
N ARG A 170 -8.98 4.68 -9.11
CA ARG A 170 -9.81 4.51 -7.89
C ARG A 170 -10.09 3.04 -7.55
N THR A 171 -10.14 2.18 -8.54
CA THR A 171 -10.35 0.74 -8.34
C THR A 171 -9.09 0.07 -7.81
N ASP A 172 -7.92 0.46 -8.30
CA ASP A 172 -6.64 -0.04 -7.82
C ASP A 172 -6.39 0.39 -6.37
N GLU A 173 -6.70 1.66 -6.04
CA GLU A 173 -6.63 2.17 -4.68
C GLU A 173 -7.53 1.38 -3.71
N ARG A 174 -8.77 1.09 -4.11
CA ARG A 174 -9.67 0.24 -3.31
C ARG A 174 -9.10 -1.16 -3.11
N GLY A 175 -8.48 -1.71 -4.14
CA GLY A 175 -7.81 -3.01 -4.09
C GLY A 175 -6.64 -3.00 -3.12
N ALA A 176 -5.78 -1.98 -3.20
CA ALA A 176 -4.62 -1.81 -2.33
C ALA A 176 -5.02 -1.56 -0.87
N ASP A 177 -6.02 -0.70 -0.60
CA ASP A 177 -6.57 -0.49 0.74
C ASP A 177 -7.09 -1.79 1.34
N LYS A 178 -7.84 -2.57 0.54
CA LYS A 178 -8.39 -3.85 0.97
C LYS A 178 -7.30 -4.84 1.36
N GLU A 179 -6.26 -4.96 0.54
CA GLU A 179 -5.11 -5.81 0.87
C GLU A 179 -4.32 -5.23 2.05
N GLY A 180 -4.18 -3.91 2.15
CA GLY A 180 -3.52 -3.24 3.28
C GLY A 180 -4.13 -3.58 4.62
N VAL A 181 -5.46 -3.53 4.74
CA VAL A 181 -6.18 -3.96 5.96
C VAL A 181 -5.96 -5.45 6.23
N LYS A 182 -6.21 -6.29 5.22
CA LYS A 182 -6.06 -7.75 5.33
C LYS A 182 -4.65 -8.15 5.76
N ASN A 183 -3.63 -7.61 5.09
CA ASN A 183 -2.24 -7.96 5.34
C ASN A 183 -1.75 -7.43 6.70
N SER A 184 -2.20 -6.24 7.13
CA SER A 184 -1.90 -5.72 8.46
C SER A 184 -2.42 -6.63 9.56
N ILE A 185 -3.67 -7.10 9.46
CA ILE A 185 -4.28 -8.03 10.42
C ILE A 185 -3.53 -9.38 10.40
N ALA A 186 -3.33 -9.96 9.22
CA ALA A 186 -2.67 -11.26 9.06
C ALA A 186 -1.20 -11.25 9.53
N ALA A 187 -0.50 -10.12 9.35
CA ALA A 187 0.84 -9.92 9.85
C ALA A 187 0.91 -9.60 11.36
N GLY A 188 -0.24 -9.50 12.04
CA GLY A 188 -0.32 -9.20 13.48
C GLY A 188 0.01 -7.74 13.82
N TYR A 189 -0.12 -6.82 12.86
CA TYR A 189 -0.11 -5.39 13.11
C TYR A 189 -1.47 -4.92 13.64
N ASN A 190 -1.52 -3.69 14.09
CA ASN A 190 -2.75 -3.09 14.57
C ASN A 190 -3.81 -3.07 13.45
N PRO A 191 -5.03 -3.56 13.66
CA PRO A 191 -6.06 -3.62 12.62
C PRO A 191 -6.44 -2.24 12.07
N TYR A 192 -6.24 -1.17 12.86
CA TYR A 192 -6.52 0.21 12.45
C TYR A 192 -5.35 0.89 11.74
N SER A 193 -4.23 0.20 11.47
CA SER A 193 -3.05 0.77 10.77
C SER A 193 -3.43 1.49 9.48
N MET A 194 -4.20 0.82 8.61
CA MET A 194 -4.65 1.41 7.35
C MET A 194 -5.60 2.61 7.57
N LEU A 195 -6.52 2.53 8.54
CA LEU A 195 -7.43 3.62 8.86
C LEU A 195 -6.68 4.88 9.29
N ILE A 196 -5.69 4.73 10.17
CA ILE A 196 -4.87 5.84 10.66
C ILE A 196 -4.03 6.43 9.54
N THR A 197 -3.46 5.58 8.68
CA THR A 197 -2.74 6.03 7.49
C THR A 197 -3.63 6.92 6.62
N VAL A 198 -4.83 6.49 6.28
CA VAL A 198 -5.75 7.26 5.43
C VAL A 198 -6.19 8.56 6.10
N TRP A 199 -6.45 8.55 7.41
CA TRP A 199 -6.77 9.78 8.16
C TRP A 199 -5.62 10.79 8.16
N LYS A 200 -4.39 10.34 8.40
CA LYS A 200 -3.21 11.24 8.37
C LYS A 200 -2.99 11.82 6.98
N LEU A 201 -3.18 11.03 5.94
CA LEU A 201 -3.12 11.50 4.56
C LEU A 201 -4.23 12.52 4.28
N ASP A 202 -5.46 12.29 4.74
CA ASP A 202 -6.56 13.25 4.62
C ASP A 202 -6.24 14.59 5.32
N ASP A 203 -5.69 14.53 6.54
CA ASP A 203 -5.23 15.73 7.25
C ASP A 203 -4.16 16.49 6.47
N LEU A 204 -3.18 15.78 5.91
CA LEU A 204 -2.11 16.39 5.11
C LEU A 204 -2.66 17.06 3.86
N SER A 205 -3.66 16.45 3.20
CA SER A 205 -4.32 17.03 2.03
C SER A 205 -5.02 18.36 2.37
N LYS A 206 -5.70 18.41 3.52
CA LYS A 206 -6.43 19.61 4.00
C LYS A 206 -5.52 20.76 4.41
N GLN A 207 -4.27 20.47 4.79
CA GLN A 207 -3.26 21.48 5.12
C GLN A 207 -2.64 22.16 3.88
N GLY A 208 -3.20 21.95 2.68
CA GLY A 208 -2.69 22.52 1.43
C GLY A 208 -1.45 21.79 0.87
N GLY A 209 -1.10 20.66 1.46
CA GLY A 209 0.02 19.82 1.03
C GLY A 209 -0.27 18.97 -0.22
N GLY A 210 -1.54 18.83 -0.59
CA GLY A 210 -1.97 17.91 -1.63
C GLY A 210 -1.31 18.10 -3.01
N ALA A 211 -1.03 19.33 -3.39
CA ALA A 211 -0.35 19.64 -4.65
C ALA A 211 1.19 19.55 -4.57
N LYS A 212 1.75 19.55 -3.36
CA LYS A 212 3.20 19.53 -3.12
C LYS A 212 3.78 18.15 -2.84
N TYR A 213 2.95 17.18 -2.47
CA TYR A 213 3.42 15.86 -2.07
C TYR A 213 3.01 14.83 -3.10
N GLY A 214 3.98 14.11 -3.66
CA GLY A 214 3.81 13.11 -4.73
C GLY A 214 2.77 12.02 -4.43
N LEU A 215 2.55 11.72 -3.13
CA LEU A 215 1.59 10.71 -2.69
C LEU A 215 0.15 10.99 -3.13
N PHE A 216 -0.28 12.27 -3.19
CA PHE A 216 -1.66 12.60 -3.62
C PHE A 216 -1.87 12.54 -5.12
N SER A 217 -0.79 12.68 -5.90
CA SER A 217 -0.87 12.49 -7.34
C SER A 217 -0.98 11.00 -7.70
N SER A 218 -0.35 10.13 -6.90
CA SER A 218 -0.39 8.68 -7.11
C SER A 218 -1.55 7.99 -6.40
N HIS A 219 -2.09 8.54 -5.27
CA HIS A 219 -3.13 7.93 -4.43
C HIS A 219 -4.28 8.89 -4.10
N PRO A 220 -5.26 9.05 -5.00
CA PRO A 220 -6.35 10.03 -4.83
C PRO A 220 -7.41 9.64 -3.78
N GLU A 221 -8.23 10.63 -3.37
CA GLU A 221 -9.49 10.51 -2.64
C GLU A 221 -9.45 9.99 -1.19
N PRO A 222 -8.79 10.70 -0.25
CA PRO A 222 -8.68 10.24 1.14
C PRO A 222 -10.03 10.03 1.87
N GLU A 223 -11.02 10.92 1.71
CA GLU A 223 -12.30 10.85 2.46
C GLU A 223 -13.11 9.59 2.15
N GLU A 224 -13.21 9.21 0.87
CA GLU A 224 -13.91 7.99 0.46
C GLU A 224 -13.17 6.74 0.93
N ARG A 225 -11.84 6.79 1.03
CA ARG A 225 -11.01 5.70 1.53
C ARG A 225 -11.30 5.43 3.00
N VAL A 226 -11.43 6.45 3.85
CA VAL A 226 -11.79 6.31 5.27
C VAL A 226 -13.07 5.49 5.44
N LYS A 227 -14.15 5.87 4.73
CA LYS A 227 -15.44 5.15 4.82
C LYS A 227 -15.31 3.68 4.42
N ARG A 228 -14.54 3.39 3.37
CA ARG A 228 -14.32 2.03 2.88
C ARG A 228 -13.52 1.18 3.85
N VAL A 229 -12.44 1.72 4.39
CA VAL A 229 -11.61 1.01 5.38
C VAL A 229 -12.41 0.71 6.64
N MET A 230 -13.20 1.67 7.15
CA MET A 230 -14.08 1.43 8.30
C MET A 230 -15.13 0.34 8.01
N LYS A 231 -15.71 0.32 6.81
CA LYS A 231 -16.65 -0.73 6.40
C LYS A 231 -15.96 -2.10 6.40
N GLN A 232 -14.77 -2.18 5.84
CA GLN A 232 -14.01 -3.43 5.77
C GLN A 232 -13.62 -3.95 7.17
N LEU A 233 -13.22 -3.09 8.08
CA LEU A 233 -12.94 -3.49 9.47
C LEU A 233 -14.16 -4.14 10.13
N LYS A 234 -15.37 -3.61 9.89
CA LYS A 234 -16.61 -4.23 10.34
C LYS A 234 -16.85 -5.62 9.74
N GLU A 235 -16.49 -5.84 8.47
CA GLU A 235 -16.57 -7.15 7.82
C GLU A 235 -15.64 -8.19 8.49
N TYR A 236 -14.52 -7.74 9.09
CA TYR A 236 -13.64 -8.56 9.93
C TYR A 236 -14.10 -8.67 11.40
N ASN A 237 -15.30 -8.18 11.71
CA ASN A 237 -15.83 -8.08 13.09
C ASN A 237 -14.90 -7.28 14.04
N ILE A 238 -14.25 -6.27 13.49
CA ILE A 238 -13.41 -5.35 14.24
C ILE A 238 -14.20 -4.07 14.48
N HIS A 239 -14.66 -3.92 15.71
CA HIS A 239 -15.43 -2.77 16.16
C HIS A 239 -14.59 -2.01 17.19
N PRO A 240 -14.33 -0.72 16.97
CA PRO A 240 -13.62 0.07 17.97
C PRO A 240 -14.59 0.47 19.09
N ASP A 241 -14.26 0.11 20.32
CA ASP A 241 -14.90 0.67 21.49
C ASP A 241 -14.27 2.03 21.81
N VAL A 242 -14.38 2.96 20.85
CA VAL A 242 -13.79 4.30 20.90
C VAL A 242 -14.88 5.34 20.73
N VAL A 243 -15.03 6.21 21.71
CA VAL A 243 -15.88 7.39 21.64
C VAL A 243 -14.99 8.61 21.42
N VAL A 244 -15.07 9.17 20.22
CA VAL A 244 -14.32 10.37 19.84
C VAL A 244 -15.16 11.60 20.18
N LYS A 245 -14.61 12.52 21.01
CA LYS A 245 -15.21 13.80 21.34
C LYS A 245 -14.76 14.89 20.34
N ASP A 246 -13.47 14.95 20.07
CA ASP A 246 -12.82 15.85 19.11
C ASP A 246 -11.48 15.25 18.64
N ASP A 247 -10.66 16.02 17.95
CA ASP A 247 -9.37 15.55 17.43
C ASP A 247 -8.38 15.16 18.54
N ASP A 248 -8.45 15.81 19.71
CA ASP A 248 -7.54 15.60 20.83
C ASP A 248 -8.08 14.64 21.90
N HIS A 249 -9.41 14.54 22.02
CA HIS A 249 -10.05 13.82 23.10
C HIS A 249 -10.86 12.63 22.59
N ALA A 250 -10.55 11.46 23.11
CA ALA A 250 -11.33 10.26 22.90
C ALA A 250 -11.27 9.33 24.13
N THR A 251 -12.26 8.47 24.26
CA THR A 251 -12.29 7.43 25.30
C THR A 251 -12.30 6.07 24.61
N VAL A 252 -11.42 5.19 25.06
CA VAL A 252 -11.38 3.77 24.67
C VAL A 252 -11.95 2.96 25.80
N THR A 253 -12.90 2.07 25.51
CA THR A 253 -13.52 1.19 26.51
C THR A 253 -13.10 -0.26 26.29
N GLU A 254 -12.79 -0.98 27.36
CA GLU A 254 -12.46 -2.39 27.35
C GLU A 254 -13.13 -3.09 28.54
N GLY A 255 -14.25 -3.78 28.29
CA GLY A 255 -15.08 -4.33 29.35
C GLY A 255 -15.54 -3.23 30.32
N ASN A 256 -15.12 -3.33 31.60
CA ASN A 256 -15.43 -2.33 32.63
C ASN A 256 -14.37 -1.22 32.74
N TRP A 257 -13.37 -1.19 31.88
CA TRP A 257 -12.29 -0.20 31.92
C TRP A 257 -12.50 0.89 30.88
N SER A 258 -12.07 2.10 31.21
CA SER A 258 -12.07 3.25 30.32
C SER A 258 -10.72 3.93 30.34
N PHE A 259 -10.20 4.22 29.16
CA PHE A 259 -8.94 4.92 28.96
C PHE A 259 -9.23 6.24 28.24
N ASN A 260 -8.90 7.36 28.88
CA ASN A 260 -9.07 8.67 28.29
C ASN A 260 -7.78 9.08 27.58
N VAL A 261 -7.89 9.39 26.30
CA VAL A 261 -6.84 10.02 25.50
C VAL A 261 -7.18 11.50 25.41
N SER A 262 -6.29 12.37 25.90
CA SER A 262 -6.58 13.79 26.14
C SER A 262 -5.72 14.77 25.35
N GLN A 263 -4.86 14.26 24.45
CA GLN A 263 -4.00 15.15 23.65
C GLN A 263 -3.44 14.49 22.38
N SER A 264 -3.11 15.33 21.39
CA SER A 264 -2.26 14.94 20.26
C SER A 264 -0.78 14.91 20.66
N ILE A 265 0.00 14.08 19.98
CA ILE A 265 1.47 14.05 20.11
C ILE A 265 2.06 14.19 18.71
N GLY A 266 2.80 15.27 18.48
CA GLY A 266 3.29 15.62 17.15
C GLY A 266 2.15 15.74 16.15
N ASN A 267 2.22 15.01 15.04
CA ASN A 267 1.18 14.96 14.02
C ASN A 267 0.18 13.79 14.22
N THR A 268 0.22 13.12 15.38
CA THR A 268 -0.71 12.02 15.72
C THR A 268 -1.78 12.53 16.69
N LYS A 269 -2.97 12.77 16.15
CA LYS A 269 -4.13 13.28 16.91
C LYS A 269 -4.55 12.33 18.02
N GLY A 270 -5.13 12.86 19.09
CA GLY A 270 -5.66 12.08 20.21
C GLY A 270 -6.60 10.98 19.75
N LYS A 271 -7.50 11.26 18.81
CA LYS A 271 -8.40 10.25 18.23
C LYS A 271 -7.63 9.10 17.54
N TYR A 272 -6.51 9.38 16.83
CA TYR A 272 -5.71 8.31 16.22
C TYR A 272 -5.04 7.44 17.28
N ARG A 273 -4.51 8.07 18.34
CA ARG A 273 -3.92 7.38 19.49
C ARG A 273 -4.94 6.48 20.20
N ALA A 274 -6.20 6.91 20.29
CA ALA A 274 -7.27 6.06 20.82
C ALA A 274 -7.50 4.81 19.97
N TYR A 275 -7.51 4.94 18.64
CA TYR A 275 -7.60 3.76 17.76
C TYR A 275 -6.33 2.90 17.79
N MET A 276 -5.15 3.50 18.00
CA MET A 276 -3.91 2.73 18.25
C MET A 276 -4.06 1.85 19.49
N LEU A 277 -4.55 2.43 20.58
CA LEU A 277 -4.80 1.70 21.82
C LEU A 277 -5.87 0.60 21.62
N ALA A 278 -7.01 0.93 21.03
CA ALA A 278 -8.09 -0.02 20.78
C ALA A 278 -7.63 -1.21 19.93
N GLY A 279 -6.82 -0.96 18.91
CA GLY A 279 -6.25 -2.01 18.06
C GLY A 279 -5.19 -2.84 18.78
N GLY A 280 -4.40 -2.23 19.67
CA GLY A 280 -3.49 -2.95 20.56
C GLY A 280 -4.24 -3.91 21.49
N LEU A 281 -5.33 -3.44 22.12
CA LEU A 281 -6.22 -4.24 22.95
C LEU A 281 -6.85 -5.38 22.14
N TRP A 282 -7.32 -5.11 20.92
CA TRP A 282 -7.83 -6.13 20.03
C TRP A 282 -6.79 -7.23 19.75
N ASN A 283 -5.55 -6.86 19.42
CA ASN A 283 -4.47 -7.83 19.21
C ASN A 283 -4.16 -8.68 20.46
N VAL A 284 -4.23 -8.09 21.64
CA VAL A 284 -4.03 -8.83 22.91
C VAL A 284 -5.16 -9.83 23.12
N ARG A 285 -6.42 -9.42 22.86
CA ARG A 285 -7.60 -10.32 22.97
C ARG A 285 -7.49 -11.54 22.05
N GLN A 286 -6.87 -11.42 20.87
CA GLN A 286 -6.66 -12.59 19.99
C GLN A 286 -5.73 -13.65 20.61
N ARG A 287 -4.94 -13.27 21.64
CA ARG A 287 -4.02 -14.17 22.35
C ARG A 287 -4.58 -14.71 23.65
N GLY A 288 -5.70 -14.15 24.11
CA GLY A 288 -6.37 -14.55 25.36
C GLY A 288 -7.11 -13.37 26.03
N PRO A 289 -7.77 -13.60 27.16
CA PRO A 289 -8.48 -12.55 27.88
C PRO A 289 -7.51 -11.45 28.33
N VAL A 290 -7.95 -10.20 28.18
CA VAL A 290 -7.18 -9.03 28.62
C VAL A 290 -7.23 -8.94 30.14
N ASN A 291 -6.07 -8.78 30.77
CA ASN A 291 -5.92 -8.64 32.23
C ASN A 291 -5.15 -7.32 32.51
N PRO A 292 -5.53 -6.56 33.56
CA PRO A 292 -4.82 -5.35 33.96
C PRO A 292 -3.30 -5.54 34.10
N ASN A 293 -2.87 -6.70 34.59
CA ASN A 293 -1.45 -7.02 34.77
C ASN A 293 -0.66 -7.19 33.47
N HIS A 294 -1.35 -7.17 32.31
CA HIS A 294 -0.69 -7.16 30.99
C HIS A 294 -0.23 -5.76 30.56
N PHE A 295 -0.63 -4.72 31.30
CA PHE A 295 -0.24 -3.35 31.00
C PHE A 295 0.96 -2.95 31.85
N VAL A 296 1.98 -2.46 31.20
CA VAL A 296 3.13 -1.84 31.85
C VAL A 296 3.01 -0.34 31.61
N VAL A 297 2.92 0.42 32.67
CA VAL A 297 2.93 1.89 32.62
C VAL A 297 4.40 2.32 32.78
N TYR A 298 4.91 3.04 31.79
CA TYR A 298 6.22 3.66 31.86
C TYR A 298 6.08 5.12 32.32
N ASP A 299 7.03 5.63 33.10
CA ASP A 299 7.00 7.00 33.65
C ASP A 299 6.95 8.11 32.59
N ASN A 300 7.35 7.81 31.37
CA ASN A 300 7.30 8.73 30.22
C ASN A 300 6.01 8.61 29.38
N GLY A 301 5.00 7.92 29.88
CA GLY A 301 3.67 7.84 29.29
C GLY A 301 3.61 7.11 27.95
N ILE A 302 3.65 5.81 27.94
CA ILE A 302 3.42 4.86 26.81
C ILE A 302 4.44 4.99 25.68
#